data_b03b48661edd9ac7f758f6715f543998
#
_entry.id   b03b48661edd9ac7f758f6715f543998
#
_cell.length_a   1.000
_cell.length_b   1.000
_cell.length_c   1.000
_cell.angle_alpha   90.00
_cell.angle_beta   90.00
_cell.angle_gamma   90.00
#
_symmetry.space_group_name_H-M   'P 1'
#
loop_
_entity.id
_entity.type
_entity.pdbx_description
1 polymer ?
#
loop_
_entity_poly.entity_id
_entity_poly.type
_entity_poly.pdbx_seq_one_letter_code
_entity_poly.pdbx_strand_id
1 'polypeptide(L)'
;MRHAYSVAAVRAAEHSLLAQQNFDDELMRLAARGVAATATSMLDSGRHVTILAGPGGNGGDGLYAGAFLAEEGYSVEAILAADSAHEPALKAFTAAGGTIAHGLGDADLLIDAVAGLASTRGLSGAPLRAYTEAKERGVPVLAVDIPSGINADTGVAAAEAVEADVTISFGWARAGHIFAPECGAVVLCDLRLPGAPRSFAEELSATAEPVGYIANEPTITLPYQWPTEPVLSGEQGLVTAPKPVGCTGPILDPTPGATSTKYTGGVTAVCAGSSAYPGAGILAATGAVRATPSMVRVVGSDSVVTSLPEVVPHASAQE
;
A
#
# COMPACT_ATOMS: atom_id res chain seq x y z
N MET A 1 -8.75 -11.62 -7.02
CA MET A 1 -8.48 -11.55 -5.57
C MET A 1 -6.99 -11.57 -5.35
N ARG A 2 -6.48 -10.67 -4.54
CA ARG A 2 -5.07 -10.66 -4.15
C ARG A 2 -4.94 -11.39 -2.81
N HIS A 3 -3.97 -12.25 -2.72
CA HIS A 3 -3.70 -13.00 -1.50
C HIS A 3 -2.92 -12.13 -0.50
N ALA A 4 -3.14 -12.36 0.79
CA ALA A 4 -2.34 -11.77 1.86
C ALA A 4 -1.76 -12.88 2.73
N TYR A 5 -0.49 -12.73 3.09
CA TYR A 5 0.27 -13.73 3.84
C TYR A 5 0.83 -13.15 5.13
N SER A 6 1.07 -14.03 6.09
CA SER A 6 1.75 -13.68 7.34
C SER A 6 3.22 -13.35 7.10
N VAL A 7 3.81 -12.57 7.99
CA VAL A 7 5.25 -12.26 7.99
C VAL A 7 6.09 -13.52 8.00
N ALA A 8 5.66 -14.55 8.75
CA ALA A 8 6.39 -15.82 8.81
C ALA A 8 6.45 -16.53 7.45
N ALA A 9 5.33 -16.57 6.72
CA ALA A 9 5.26 -17.16 5.38
C ALA A 9 6.12 -16.38 4.39
N VAL A 10 6.03 -15.04 4.42
CA VAL A 10 6.83 -14.18 3.55
C VAL A 10 8.31 -14.38 3.75
N ARG A 11 8.80 -14.41 5.00
CA ARG A 11 10.21 -14.66 5.32
C ARG A 11 10.68 -16.05 4.89
N ALA A 12 9.83 -17.06 5.02
CA ALA A 12 10.19 -18.41 4.58
C ALA A 12 10.36 -18.47 3.06
N ALA A 13 9.45 -17.85 2.30
CA ALA A 13 9.56 -17.78 0.85
C ALA A 13 10.75 -16.91 0.39
N GLU A 14 10.99 -15.78 1.05
CA GLU A 14 12.15 -14.93 0.81
C GLU A 14 13.46 -15.71 1.04
N HIS A 15 13.56 -16.43 2.14
CA HIS A 15 14.73 -17.27 2.44
C HIS A 15 14.97 -18.32 1.36
N SER A 16 13.92 -18.94 0.81
CA SER A 16 14.00 -19.87 -0.31
C SER A 16 14.57 -19.20 -1.57
N LEU A 17 14.16 -17.98 -1.87
CA LEU A 17 14.66 -17.22 -3.02
C LEU A 17 16.09 -16.73 -2.82
N LEU A 18 16.43 -16.25 -1.62
CA LEU A 18 17.81 -15.83 -1.30
C LEU A 18 18.84 -16.94 -1.54
N ALA A 19 18.46 -18.19 -1.29
CA ALA A 19 19.31 -19.35 -1.58
C ALA A 19 19.52 -19.62 -3.09
N GLN A 20 18.74 -19.00 -3.97
CA GLN A 20 18.76 -19.16 -5.41
C GLN A 20 19.42 -17.99 -6.14
N GLN A 21 19.89 -16.98 -5.42
CA GLN A 21 20.57 -15.82 -6.01
C GLN A 21 21.88 -16.23 -6.71
N ASN A 22 22.18 -15.59 -7.82
CA ASN A 22 23.42 -15.78 -8.55
C ASN A 22 24.58 -14.94 -7.98
N PHE A 23 24.24 -13.85 -7.28
CA PHE A 23 25.18 -12.95 -6.60
C PHE A 23 24.49 -12.26 -5.42
N ASP A 24 25.27 -11.68 -4.52
CA ASP A 24 24.76 -10.98 -3.34
C ASP A 24 23.84 -9.83 -3.72
N ASP A 25 22.75 -9.67 -2.95
CA ASP A 25 21.74 -8.62 -3.13
C ASP A 25 20.95 -8.67 -4.45
N GLU A 26 20.99 -9.76 -5.23
CA GLU A 26 20.24 -9.82 -6.49
C GLU A 26 18.74 -9.62 -6.28
N LEU A 27 18.14 -10.29 -5.28
CA LEU A 27 16.72 -10.16 -4.96
C LEU A 27 16.39 -8.74 -4.49
N MET A 28 17.22 -8.15 -3.63
CA MET A 28 17.11 -6.79 -3.13
C MET A 28 17.17 -5.76 -4.28
N ARG A 29 18.07 -5.95 -5.24
CA ARG A 29 18.17 -5.09 -6.43
C ARG A 29 16.94 -5.19 -7.32
N LEU A 30 16.32 -6.37 -7.44
CA LEU A 30 15.04 -6.52 -8.14
C LEU A 30 13.91 -5.78 -7.42
N ALA A 31 13.83 -5.92 -6.09
CA ALA A 31 12.88 -5.16 -5.27
C ALA A 31 13.07 -3.65 -5.43
N ALA A 32 14.30 -3.18 -5.33
CA ALA A 32 14.67 -1.77 -5.50
C ALA A 32 14.30 -1.20 -6.89
N ARG A 33 14.40 -1.99 -7.97
CA ARG A 33 13.89 -1.56 -9.28
C ARG A 33 12.37 -1.37 -9.27
N GLY A 34 11.62 -2.22 -8.57
CA GLY A 34 10.19 -2.03 -8.36
C GLY A 34 9.88 -0.74 -7.60
N VAL A 35 10.66 -0.44 -6.54
CA VAL A 35 10.53 0.81 -5.78
C VAL A 35 10.80 2.00 -6.69
N ALA A 36 11.90 2.01 -7.44
CA ALA A 36 12.28 3.11 -8.35
C ALA A 36 11.19 3.33 -9.42
N ALA A 37 10.70 2.26 -10.04
CA ALA A 37 9.64 2.35 -11.04
C ALA A 37 8.32 2.90 -10.47
N THR A 38 7.96 2.50 -9.25
CA THR A 38 6.79 3.04 -8.55
C THR A 38 6.99 4.52 -8.22
N ALA A 39 8.16 4.90 -7.70
CA ALA A 39 8.52 6.29 -7.42
C ALA A 39 8.42 7.16 -8.69
N THR A 40 8.99 6.71 -9.81
CA THR A 40 8.91 7.42 -11.10
C THR A 40 7.45 7.61 -11.54
N SER A 41 6.58 6.63 -11.33
CA SER A 41 5.16 6.76 -11.69
C SER A 41 4.37 7.69 -10.76
N MET A 42 4.86 7.95 -9.55
CA MET A 42 4.28 8.92 -8.61
C MET A 42 4.76 10.35 -8.86
N LEU A 43 5.89 10.52 -9.53
CA LEU A 43 6.45 11.83 -9.89
C LEU A 43 5.90 12.27 -11.25
N ASP A 44 5.08 13.32 -11.29
CA ASP A 44 4.57 13.90 -12.53
C ASP A 44 5.70 14.64 -13.29
N SER A 45 6.12 15.79 -12.77
CA SER A 45 7.23 16.58 -13.30
C SER A 45 8.35 16.79 -12.27
N GLY A 46 8.15 16.32 -11.05
CA GLY A 46 9.11 16.40 -9.95
C GLY A 46 10.38 15.61 -10.23
N ARG A 47 11.50 16.05 -9.65
CA ARG A 47 12.81 15.44 -9.86
C ARG A 47 13.60 15.23 -8.58
N HIS A 48 13.05 15.63 -7.43
CA HIS A 48 13.72 15.56 -6.13
C HIS A 48 13.08 14.47 -5.26
N VAL A 49 13.86 13.49 -4.86
CA VAL A 49 13.41 12.38 -4.03
C VAL A 49 14.22 12.33 -2.74
N THR A 50 13.53 12.28 -1.62
CA THR A 50 14.16 12.03 -0.32
C THR A 50 13.79 10.64 0.19
N ILE A 51 14.80 9.87 0.61
CA ILE A 51 14.64 8.50 1.10
C ILE A 51 14.92 8.48 2.60
N LEU A 52 14.01 7.95 3.39
CA LEU A 52 14.27 7.58 4.77
C LEU A 52 14.79 6.15 4.77
N ALA A 53 16.07 5.96 5.07
CA ALA A 53 16.72 4.66 4.99
C ALA A 53 17.03 4.08 6.37
N GLY A 54 16.45 2.92 6.67
CA GLY A 54 16.78 2.12 7.84
C GLY A 54 18.09 1.35 7.72
N PRO A 55 18.60 0.76 8.82
CA PRO A 55 19.86 0.03 8.81
C PRO A 55 19.77 -1.38 8.22
N GLY A 56 18.57 -1.90 7.97
CA GLY A 56 18.31 -3.26 7.49
C GLY A 56 18.04 -3.37 5.99
N GLY A 57 17.47 -4.52 5.59
CA GLY A 57 17.15 -4.82 4.20
C GLY A 57 16.22 -3.80 3.54
N ASN A 58 15.19 -3.33 4.27
CA ASN A 58 14.27 -2.32 3.74
C ASN A 58 15.00 -1.02 3.36
N GLY A 59 15.96 -0.58 4.21
CA GLY A 59 16.84 0.55 3.88
C GLY A 59 17.73 0.26 2.68
N GLY A 60 18.18 -0.99 2.53
CA GLY A 60 18.91 -1.46 1.36
C GLY A 60 18.09 -1.34 0.07
N ASP A 61 16.82 -1.77 0.09
CA ASP A 61 15.89 -1.61 -1.03
C ASP A 61 15.72 -0.13 -1.41
N GLY A 62 15.52 0.74 -0.41
CA GLY A 62 15.42 2.19 -0.62
C GLY A 62 16.69 2.81 -1.21
N LEU A 63 17.86 2.46 -0.68
CA LEU A 63 19.13 3.00 -1.17
C LEU A 63 19.47 2.52 -2.58
N TYR A 64 19.25 1.24 -2.91
CA TYR A 64 19.41 0.77 -4.29
C TYR A 64 18.39 1.43 -5.23
N ALA A 65 17.14 1.63 -4.80
CA ALA A 65 16.15 2.37 -5.59
C ALA A 65 16.61 3.80 -5.85
N GLY A 66 17.17 4.45 -4.82
CA GLY A 66 17.78 5.78 -4.97
C GLY A 66 18.94 5.81 -5.95
N ALA A 67 19.78 4.77 -5.98
CA ALA A 67 20.84 4.66 -6.98
C ALA A 67 20.26 4.58 -8.40
N PHE A 68 19.23 3.76 -8.64
CA PHE A 68 18.58 3.67 -9.95
C PHE A 68 17.92 5.00 -10.36
N LEU A 69 17.25 5.68 -9.45
CA LEU A 69 16.66 7.00 -9.73
C LEU A 69 17.75 8.03 -10.07
N ALA A 70 18.88 8.04 -9.35
CA ALA A 70 19.99 8.95 -9.63
C ALA A 70 20.63 8.66 -11.00
N GLU A 71 20.78 7.40 -11.39
CA GLU A 71 21.21 7.00 -12.73
C GLU A 71 20.25 7.47 -13.84
N GLU A 72 18.94 7.59 -13.54
CA GLU A 72 17.92 8.12 -14.43
C GLU A 72 17.82 9.64 -14.41
N GLY A 73 18.68 10.32 -13.65
CA GLY A 73 18.80 11.78 -13.61
C GLY A 73 17.91 12.49 -12.59
N TYR A 74 17.38 11.75 -11.60
CA TYR A 74 16.71 12.36 -10.45
C TYR A 74 17.74 12.88 -9.43
N SER A 75 17.40 13.96 -8.73
CA SER A 75 18.14 14.41 -7.56
C SER A 75 17.69 13.60 -6.35
N VAL A 76 18.56 12.78 -5.77
CA VAL A 76 18.17 11.86 -4.71
C VAL A 76 19.01 12.08 -3.46
N GLU A 77 18.32 12.28 -2.35
CA GLU A 77 18.92 12.43 -1.03
C GLU A 77 18.43 11.31 -0.10
N ALA A 78 19.27 10.87 0.83
CA ALA A 78 18.91 9.88 1.83
C ALA A 78 19.14 10.39 3.25
N ILE A 79 18.16 10.21 4.12
CA ILE A 79 18.24 10.45 5.56
C ILE A 79 18.36 9.10 6.25
N LEU A 80 19.50 8.84 6.87
CA LEU A 80 19.74 7.58 7.57
C LEU A 80 19.05 7.59 8.94
N ALA A 81 18.32 6.52 9.24
CA ALA A 81 17.64 6.35 10.53
C ALA A 81 18.57 5.90 11.66
N ALA A 82 19.80 5.49 11.35
CA ALA A 82 20.81 5.06 12.28
C ALA A 82 22.22 5.37 11.74
N ASP A 83 23.24 5.24 12.59
CA ASP A 83 24.64 5.40 12.16
C ASP A 83 25.13 4.31 11.20
N SER A 84 24.38 3.22 11.07
CA SER A 84 24.66 2.12 10.14
C SER A 84 23.57 2.08 9.04
N ALA A 85 23.96 1.63 7.87
CA ALA A 85 23.08 1.35 6.73
C ALA A 85 23.51 0.03 6.07
N HIS A 86 22.74 -0.46 5.11
CA HIS A 86 23.16 -1.56 4.24
C HIS A 86 24.34 -1.09 3.37
N GLU A 87 25.55 -1.49 3.74
CA GLU A 87 26.80 -0.93 3.19
C GLU A 87 26.90 -1.05 1.66
N PRO A 88 26.61 -2.21 1.01
CA PRO A 88 26.66 -2.31 -0.44
C PRO A 88 25.69 -1.37 -1.15
N ALA A 89 24.45 -1.20 -0.60
CA ALA A 89 23.45 -0.32 -1.17
C ALA A 89 23.84 1.16 -0.99
N LEU A 90 24.36 1.53 0.18
CA LEU A 90 24.85 2.89 0.43
C LEU A 90 25.99 3.26 -0.52
N LYS A 91 26.92 2.33 -0.75
CA LYS A 91 28.03 2.51 -1.70
C LYS A 91 27.50 2.68 -3.14
N ALA A 92 26.53 1.87 -3.55
CA ALA A 92 25.91 1.99 -4.87
C ALA A 92 25.19 3.34 -5.01
N PHE A 93 24.42 3.74 -3.99
CA PHE A 93 23.70 5.01 -3.94
C PHE A 93 24.63 6.22 -4.11
N THR A 94 25.70 6.27 -3.33
CA THR A 94 26.66 7.37 -3.40
C THR A 94 27.46 7.38 -4.72
N ALA A 95 27.79 6.20 -5.26
CA ALA A 95 28.46 6.09 -6.55
C ALA A 95 27.59 6.56 -7.74
N ALA A 96 26.26 6.40 -7.63
CA ALA A 96 25.30 6.89 -8.61
C ALA A 96 25.02 8.40 -8.50
N GLY A 97 25.58 9.09 -7.49
CA GLY A 97 25.41 10.54 -7.27
C GLY A 97 24.40 10.91 -6.20
N GLY A 98 23.83 9.92 -5.49
CA GLY A 98 22.98 10.18 -4.33
C GLY A 98 23.77 10.77 -3.15
N THR A 99 23.12 11.62 -2.36
CA THR A 99 23.74 12.35 -1.25
C THR A 99 23.06 12.05 0.09
N ILE A 100 23.81 12.16 1.19
CA ILE A 100 23.23 12.01 2.53
C ILE A 100 22.79 13.38 3.04
N ALA A 101 21.52 13.46 3.46
CA ALA A 101 20.88 14.66 3.97
C ALA A 101 20.50 14.50 5.46
N HIS A 102 20.22 15.64 6.12
CA HIS A 102 19.76 15.69 7.51
C HIS A 102 18.34 16.25 7.66
N GLY A 103 17.69 16.62 6.55
CA GLY A 103 16.33 17.16 6.47
C GLY A 103 15.71 16.86 5.11
N LEU A 104 14.41 17.16 4.94
CA LEU A 104 13.62 16.82 3.76
C LEU A 104 14.09 17.50 2.46
N GLY A 105 14.69 18.69 2.56
CA GLY A 105 15.06 19.47 1.36
C GLY A 105 13.84 19.86 0.51
N ASP A 106 14.05 19.97 -0.82
CA ASP A 106 13.00 20.34 -1.79
C ASP A 106 12.32 19.09 -2.40
N ALA A 107 12.06 18.06 -1.59
CA ALA A 107 11.52 16.80 -2.05
C ALA A 107 10.14 16.95 -2.73
N ASP A 108 10.00 16.31 -3.88
CA ASP A 108 8.76 16.09 -4.61
C ASP A 108 8.12 14.74 -4.23
N LEU A 109 8.91 13.82 -3.65
CA LEU A 109 8.50 12.51 -3.17
C LEU A 109 9.35 12.12 -1.96
N LEU A 110 8.70 11.56 -0.93
CA LEU A 110 9.37 10.91 0.21
C LEU A 110 9.22 9.40 0.06
N ILE A 111 10.33 8.66 0.17
CA ILE A 111 10.32 7.19 0.22
C ILE A 111 10.60 6.75 1.65
N ASP A 112 9.65 6.05 2.26
CA ASP A 112 9.82 5.41 3.57
C ASP A 112 10.37 4.00 3.39
N ALA A 113 11.63 3.82 3.70
CA ALA A 113 12.36 2.55 3.72
C ALA A 113 13.06 2.33 5.08
N VAL A 114 12.46 2.82 6.18
CA VAL A 114 13.08 2.70 7.53
C VAL A 114 12.84 1.32 8.11
N ALA A 115 11.60 0.87 8.14
CA ALA A 115 11.21 -0.35 8.81
C ALA A 115 10.34 -1.22 7.91
N GLY A 116 10.78 -2.43 7.62
CA GLY A 116 9.98 -3.45 6.96
C GLY A 116 9.33 -4.41 7.96
N LEU A 117 9.12 -5.66 7.55
CA LEU A 117 8.40 -6.72 8.29
C LEU A 117 8.87 -6.98 9.73
N ALA A 118 10.08 -6.55 10.08
CA ALA A 118 10.71 -6.88 11.37
C ALA A 118 10.37 -5.90 12.49
N SER A 119 9.85 -4.72 12.18
CA SER A 119 9.70 -3.63 13.16
C SER A 119 8.26 -3.14 13.24
N THR A 120 7.81 -2.93 14.47
CA THR A 120 6.54 -2.25 14.77
C THR A 120 6.76 -0.89 15.41
N ARG A 121 7.99 -0.37 15.34
CA ARG A 121 8.33 0.94 15.90
C ARG A 121 8.07 2.02 14.86
N GLY A 122 7.40 3.08 15.28
CA GLY A 122 7.25 4.30 14.48
C GLY A 122 8.59 4.99 14.23
N LEU A 123 8.54 6.04 13.44
CA LEU A 123 9.72 6.87 13.15
C LEU A 123 10.23 7.59 14.40
N SER A 124 11.49 7.97 14.36
CA SER A 124 12.11 8.79 15.39
C SER A 124 13.26 9.65 14.81
N GLY A 125 13.71 10.64 15.56
CA GLY A 125 14.89 11.43 15.18
C GLY A 125 14.73 12.20 13.87
N ALA A 126 15.73 12.15 12.99
CA ALA A 126 15.74 12.87 11.72
C ALA A 126 14.67 12.35 10.73
N PRO A 127 14.45 11.03 10.55
CA PRO A 127 13.36 10.51 9.74
C PRO A 127 11.97 11.03 10.15
N LEU A 128 11.66 11.06 11.45
CA LEU A 128 10.38 11.59 11.93
C LEU A 128 10.20 13.06 11.58
N ARG A 129 11.25 13.88 11.79
CA ARG A 129 11.17 15.31 11.43
C ARG A 129 10.93 15.52 9.94
N ALA A 130 11.66 14.79 9.10
CA ALA A 130 11.49 14.89 7.65
C ALA A 130 10.11 14.42 7.18
N TYR A 131 9.59 13.34 7.76
CA TYR A 131 8.23 12.87 7.50
C TYR A 131 7.16 13.89 7.94
N THR A 132 7.31 14.46 9.14
CA THR A 132 6.38 15.49 9.63
C THR A 132 6.35 16.70 8.68
N GLU A 133 7.54 17.19 8.27
CA GLU A 133 7.65 18.28 7.30
C GLU A 133 7.02 17.89 5.93
N ALA A 134 7.22 16.65 5.47
CA ALA A 134 6.61 16.16 4.23
C ALA A 134 5.07 16.20 4.30
N LYS A 135 4.49 15.75 5.41
CA LYS A 135 3.04 15.83 5.65
C LYS A 135 2.53 17.26 5.65
N GLU A 136 3.22 18.18 6.34
CA GLU A 136 2.85 19.60 6.39
C GLU A 136 2.90 20.27 5.00
N ARG A 137 3.85 19.87 4.16
CA ARG A 137 4.02 20.39 2.80
C ARG A 137 3.16 19.67 1.76
N GLY A 138 2.49 18.56 2.12
CA GLY A 138 1.73 17.74 1.18
C GLY A 138 2.61 16.99 0.18
N VAL A 139 3.85 16.66 0.57
CA VAL A 139 4.75 15.82 -0.23
C VAL A 139 4.24 14.37 -0.19
N PRO A 140 3.99 13.72 -1.34
CA PRO A 140 3.53 12.34 -1.37
C PRO A 140 4.55 11.38 -0.76
N VAL A 141 4.03 10.28 -0.19
CA VAL A 141 4.82 9.26 0.52
C VAL A 141 4.66 7.90 -0.14
N LEU A 142 5.77 7.29 -0.54
CA LEU A 142 5.87 5.90 -0.97
C LEU A 142 6.49 5.06 0.14
N ALA A 143 5.78 4.06 0.65
CA ALA A 143 6.35 3.12 1.61
C ALA A 143 6.85 1.84 0.93
N VAL A 144 7.99 1.34 1.39
CA VAL A 144 8.60 0.09 0.92
C VAL A 144 8.17 -1.06 1.82
N ASP A 145 7.55 -2.07 1.24
CA ASP A 145 7.01 -3.28 1.84
C ASP A 145 5.81 -3.02 2.78
N ILE A 146 5.95 -2.23 3.79
CA ILE A 146 4.89 -1.74 4.69
C ILE A 146 5.33 -0.42 5.31
N PRO A 147 4.41 0.54 5.57
CA PRO A 147 4.78 1.79 6.21
C PRO A 147 5.43 1.58 7.58
N SER A 148 6.48 2.35 7.85
CA SER A 148 7.18 2.27 9.14
C SER A 148 6.24 2.54 10.30
N GLY A 149 6.26 1.65 11.29
CA GLY A 149 5.35 1.70 12.44
C GLY A 149 4.06 0.89 12.31
N ILE A 150 3.78 0.31 11.15
CA ILE A 150 2.64 -0.59 10.96
C ILE A 150 3.08 -2.03 11.22
N ASN A 151 2.29 -2.74 12.01
CA ASN A 151 2.51 -4.18 12.22
C ASN A 151 2.02 -4.95 10.99
N ALA A 152 2.94 -5.65 10.32
CA ALA A 152 2.68 -6.31 9.05
C ALA A 152 1.69 -7.50 9.14
N ASP A 153 1.51 -8.10 10.33
CA ASP A 153 0.54 -9.18 10.54
C ASP A 153 -0.84 -8.70 11.02
N THR A 154 -0.90 -7.56 11.73
CA THR A 154 -2.14 -7.12 12.38
C THR A 154 -2.68 -5.80 11.87
N GLY A 155 -1.88 -5.01 11.17
CA GLY A 155 -2.24 -3.66 10.73
C GLY A 155 -2.25 -2.62 11.86
N VAL A 156 -1.86 -2.99 13.08
CA VAL A 156 -1.85 -2.04 14.20
C VAL A 156 -0.74 -1.01 14.00
N ALA A 157 -1.12 0.27 14.04
CA ALA A 157 -0.22 1.40 13.90
C ALA A 157 0.42 1.79 15.25
N ALA A 158 1.71 2.09 15.25
CA ALA A 158 2.39 2.77 16.35
C ALA A 158 2.05 4.27 16.39
N ALA A 159 2.41 4.97 17.47
CA ALA A 159 2.12 6.40 17.61
C ALA A 159 2.73 7.28 16.51
N GLU A 160 3.93 6.94 16.05
CA GLU A 160 4.66 7.68 15.01
C GLU A 160 4.76 6.83 13.73
N ALA A 161 3.64 6.19 13.37
CA ALA A 161 3.56 5.42 12.13
C ALA A 161 3.48 6.35 10.91
N VAL A 162 4.03 5.87 9.81
CA VAL A 162 3.92 6.55 8.50
C VAL A 162 2.55 6.27 7.90
N GLU A 163 1.90 7.31 7.42
CA GLU A 163 0.75 7.23 6.50
C GLU A 163 1.28 7.44 5.08
N ALA A 164 1.25 6.39 4.29
CA ALA A 164 1.71 6.41 2.92
C ALA A 164 0.55 6.66 1.94
N ASP A 165 0.84 7.35 0.84
CA ASP A 165 -0.10 7.43 -0.30
C ASP A 165 -0.10 6.13 -1.08
N VAL A 166 1.09 5.53 -1.21
CA VAL A 166 1.31 4.27 -1.90
C VAL A 166 2.26 3.40 -1.08
N THR A 167 1.96 2.11 -1.03
CA THR A 167 2.88 1.09 -0.50
C THR A 167 3.20 0.09 -1.59
N ILE A 168 4.48 -0.08 -1.93
CA ILE A 168 4.93 -1.18 -2.78
C ILE A 168 5.26 -2.40 -1.93
N SER A 169 4.70 -3.56 -2.27
CA SER A 169 4.93 -4.82 -1.59
C SER A 169 5.34 -5.92 -2.56
N PHE A 170 6.14 -6.88 -2.11
CA PHE A 170 6.78 -7.85 -2.99
C PHE A 170 6.13 -9.23 -2.90
N GLY A 171 5.93 -9.88 -4.05
CA GLY A 171 5.20 -11.13 -4.19
C GLY A 171 3.70 -10.92 -3.99
N TRP A 172 3.22 -11.08 -2.78
CA TRP A 172 1.83 -10.86 -2.39
C TRP A 172 1.70 -9.83 -1.26
N ALA A 173 0.47 -9.44 -0.93
CA ALA A 173 0.20 -8.54 0.18
C ALA A 173 0.56 -9.18 1.54
N ARG A 174 0.80 -8.33 2.54
CA ARG A 174 0.87 -8.70 3.96
C ARG A 174 -0.53 -8.63 4.57
N ALA A 175 -0.78 -9.35 5.65
CA ALA A 175 -2.05 -9.26 6.39
C ALA A 175 -2.33 -7.80 6.84
N GLY A 176 -1.30 -7.08 7.28
CA GLY A 176 -1.39 -5.67 7.68
C GLY A 176 -1.94 -4.74 6.60
N HIS A 177 -1.69 -5.02 5.31
CA HIS A 177 -2.25 -4.23 4.20
C HIS A 177 -3.79 -4.30 4.10
N ILE A 178 -4.42 -5.31 4.70
CA ILE A 178 -5.88 -5.44 4.74
C ILE A 178 -6.49 -4.50 5.77
N PHE A 179 -5.76 -4.28 6.88
CA PHE A 179 -6.32 -3.66 8.08
C PHE A 179 -5.82 -2.24 8.34
N ALA A 180 -4.67 -1.85 7.76
CA ALA A 180 -4.05 -0.55 7.98
C ALA A 180 -4.35 0.41 6.83
N PRO A 181 -5.24 1.41 7.02
CA PRO A 181 -5.47 2.46 6.03
C PRO A 181 -4.22 3.30 5.75
N GLU A 182 -3.28 3.33 6.68
CA GLU A 182 -1.98 3.99 6.55
C GLU A 182 -1.13 3.44 5.39
N CYS A 183 -1.44 2.24 4.89
CA CYS A 183 -0.78 1.69 3.72
C CYS A 183 -1.14 2.38 2.40
N GLY A 184 -2.21 3.19 2.38
CA GLY A 184 -2.69 3.81 1.16
C GLY A 184 -2.99 2.79 0.05
N ALA A 185 -2.58 3.11 -1.16
CA ALA A 185 -2.72 2.23 -2.30
C ALA A 185 -1.60 1.18 -2.33
N VAL A 186 -1.95 -0.10 -2.30
CA VAL A 186 -0.96 -1.19 -2.29
C VAL A 186 -0.66 -1.68 -3.70
N VAL A 187 0.58 -1.48 -4.15
CA VAL A 187 1.14 -2.00 -5.41
C VAL A 187 1.87 -3.30 -5.13
N LEU A 188 1.58 -4.35 -5.89
CA LEU A 188 2.29 -5.62 -5.78
C LEU A 188 3.33 -5.74 -6.89
N CYS A 189 4.58 -6.00 -6.49
CA CYS A 189 5.70 -6.29 -7.38
C CYS A 189 6.07 -7.77 -7.23
N ASP A 190 5.89 -8.56 -8.26
CA ASP A 190 6.31 -9.96 -8.24
C ASP A 190 7.76 -10.08 -8.72
N LEU A 191 8.61 -10.62 -7.87
CA LEU A 191 10.04 -10.76 -8.11
C LEU A 191 10.36 -12.16 -8.63
N ARG A 192 11.10 -12.24 -9.75
CA ARG A 192 11.60 -13.50 -10.28
C ARG A 192 13.11 -13.41 -10.50
N LEU A 193 13.86 -14.25 -9.80
CA LEU A 193 15.29 -14.38 -10.04
C LEU A 193 15.56 -15.08 -11.38
N PRO A 194 16.59 -14.66 -12.13
CA PRO A 194 17.00 -15.35 -13.35
C PRO A 194 17.31 -16.81 -13.09
N GLY A 195 16.64 -17.69 -13.83
CA GLY A 195 16.81 -19.14 -13.67
C GLY A 195 16.02 -19.78 -12.53
N ALA A 196 15.38 -19.00 -11.66
CA ALA A 196 14.53 -19.56 -10.61
C ALA A 196 13.25 -20.20 -11.19
N PRO A 197 12.83 -21.37 -10.67
CA PRO A 197 11.65 -22.08 -11.16
C PRO A 197 10.36 -21.33 -10.82
N ARG A 198 10.35 -20.50 -9.77
CA ARG A 198 9.20 -19.75 -9.29
C ARG A 198 9.54 -18.29 -9.03
N SER A 199 8.54 -17.43 -9.24
CA SER A 199 8.58 -16.07 -8.71
C SER A 199 8.28 -16.04 -7.21
N PHE A 200 8.43 -14.87 -6.59
CA PHE A 200 8.13 -14.70 -5.17
C PHE A 200 6.64 -15.00 -4.87
N ALA A 201 5.71 -14.52 -5.71
CA ALA A 201 4.29 -14.80 -5.56
C ALA A 201 3.98 -16.29 -5.75
N GLU A 202 4.61 -16.94 -6.71
CA GLU A 202 4.45 -18.37 -6.95
C GLU A 202 5.03 -19.22 -5.81
N GLU A 203 6.18 -18.82 -5.24
CA GLU A 203 6.79 -19.51 -4.09
C GLU A 203 5.89 -19.40 -2.85
N LEU A 204 5.39 -18.20 -2.53
CA LEU A 204 4.40 -17.99 -1.46
C LEU A 204 3.17 -18.88 -1.65
N SER A 205 2.58 -18.86 -2.85
CA SER A 205 1.37 -19.64 -3.14
C SER A 205 1.58 -21.15 -3.11
N ALA A 206 2.81 -21.61 -3.31
CA ALA A 206 3.16 -23.02 -3.28
C ALA A 206 3.53 -23.54 -1.87
N THR A 207 3.96 -22.65 -0.97
CA THR A 207 4.55 -23.04 0.32
C THR A 207 3.72 -22.62 1.54
N ALA A 208 2.73 -21.76 1.36
CA ALA A 208 1.90 -21.26 2.46
C ALA A 208 0.45 -21.05 2.06
N GLU A 209 -0.44 -21.10 3.04
CA GLU A 209 -1.84 -20.72 2.88
C GLU A 209 -2.00 -19.21 3.14
N PRO A 210 -2.79 -18.48 2.35
CA PRO A 210 -3.07 -17.09 2.61
C PRO A 210 -3.88 -16.92 3.89
N VAL A 211 -3.57 -15.89 4.67
CA VAL A 211 -4.31 -15.53 5.89
C VAL A 211 -5.49 -14.61 5.61
N GLY A 212 -5.58 -14.09 4.39
CA GLY A 212 -6.68 -13.22 3.96
C GLY A 212 -6.60 -12.90 2.48
N TYR A 213 -7.59 -12.15 2.02
CA TYR A 213 -7.73 -11.76 0.63
C TYR A 213 -8.14 -10.30 0.52
N ILE A 214 -7.53 -9.57 -0.38
CA ILE A 214 -7.99 -8.25 -0.80
C ILE A 214 -8.98 -8.48 -1.95
N ALA A 215 -10.25 -8.14 -1.71
CA ALA A 215 -11.36 -8.54 -2.58
C ALA A 215 -11.30 -7.93 -3.98
N ASN A 216 -10.84 -6.70 -4.11
CA ASN A 216 -10.73 -5.98 -5.37
C ASN A 216 -9.40 -5.26 -5.46
N GLU A 217 -8.95 -5.03 -6.69
CA GLU A 217 -7.93 -4.03 -6.94
C GLU A 217 -8.57 -2.67 -6.67
N PRO A 218 -8.06 -1.86 -5.73
CA PRO A 218 -8.56 -0.52 -5.57
C PRO A 218 -8.37 0.19 -6.90
N THR A 219 -9.42 0.79 -7.41
CA THR A 219 -9.29 1.75 -8.50
C THR A 219 -8.69 3.00 -7.86
N ILE A 220 -7.38 3.11 -7.93
CA ILE A 220 -6.68 4.23 -7.36
C ILE A 220 -6.90 5.41 -8.29
N THR A 221 -7.64 6.39 -7.84
CA THR A 221 -7.59 7.71 -8.41
C THR A 221 -6.45 8.47 -7.71
N LEU A 222 -5.23 8.00 -7.90
CA LEU A 222 -4.09 8.81 -7.55
C LEU A 222 -3.97 9.93 -8.59
N PRO A 223 -3.47 11.09 -8.21
CA PRO A 223 -3.10 12.12 -9.19
C PRO A 223 -1.95 11.67 -10.11
N TYR A 224 -1.46 10.45 -9.93
CA TYR A 224 -0.36 9.83 -10.65
C TYR A 224 -0.86 8.96 -11.79
N GLN A 225 -0.19 9.05 -12.93
CA GLN A 225 -0.43 8.13 -14.02
C GLN A 225 0.31 6.82 -13.74
N TRP A 226 -0.43 5.81 -13.35
CA TRP A 226 0.13 4.45 -13.23
C TRP A 226 0.53 3.93 -14.60
N PRO A 227 1.68 3.26 -14.72
CA PRO A 227 2.01 2.55 -15.94
C PRO A 227 0.92 1.53 -16.25
N THR A 228 0.36 1.58 -17.43
CA THR A 228 -0.65 0.63 -17.92
C THR A 228 -0.02 -0.70 -18.35
N GLU A 229 1.30 -0.71 -18.50
CA GLU A 229 2.12 -1.87 -18.85
C GLU A 229 3.06 -2.22 -17.71
N PRO A 230 3.58 -3.46 -17.63
CA PRO A 230 4.63 -3.80 -16.68
C PRO A 230 5.82 -2.86 -16.84
N VAL A 231 6.17 -2.17 -15.76
CA VAL A 231 7.29 -1.21 -15.77
C VAL A 231 8.63 -1.93 -15.91
N LEU A 232 8.69 -3.15 -15.38
CA LEU A 232 9.86 -4.01 -15.53
C LEU A 232 9.43 -5.29 -16.26
N SER A 233 10.00 -5.53 -17.41
CA SER A 233 9.79 -6.73 -18.21
C SER A 233 11.02 -7.63 -18.22
N GLY A 234 10.81 -8.94 -18.34
CA GLY A 234 11.90 -9.90 -18.45
C GLY A 234 12.55 -10.25 -17.11
N GLU A 235 13.87 -10.37 -17.09
CA GLU A 235 14.66 -10.89 -15.96
C GLU A 235 14.69 -9.96 -14.73
N GLN A 236 14.12 -8.77 -14.82
CA GLN A 236 14.22 -7.75 -13.78
C GLN A 236 13.04 -7.71 -12.79
N GLY A 237 12.09 -8.62 -12.94
CA GLY A 237 10.86 -8.63 -12.13
C GLY A 237 9.71 -7.88 -12.82
N LEU A 238 8.52 -8.07 -12.34
CA LEU A 238 7.29 -7.52 -12.90
C LEU A 238 6.59 -6.65 -11.87
N VAL A 239 6.52 -5.36 -12.12
CA VAL A 239 5.61 -4.47 -11.37
C VAL A 239 4.24 -4.58 -12.03
N THR A 240 3.31 -5.27 -11.39
CA THR A 240 1.93 -5.27 -11.83
C THR A 240 1.23 -4.07 -11.21
N ALA A 241 1.16 -2.98 -11.97
CA ALA A 241 0.18 -1.95 -11.65
C ALA A 241 -1.23 -2.59 -11.69
N PRO A 242 -2.13 -2.24 -10.78
CA PRO A 242 -3.50 -2.73 -10.85
C PRO A 242 -4.09 -2.29 -12.19
N LYS A 243 -4.38 -3.27 -13.06
CA LYS A 243 -5.22 -2.98 -14.22
C LYS A 243 -6.59 -2.60 -13.70
N PRO A 244 -7.17 -1.48 -14.11
CA PRO A 244 -8.56 -1.19 -13.81
C PRO A 244 -9.42 -2.26 -14.49
N VAL A 245 -9.74 -3.32 -13.75
CA VAL A 245 -10.69 -4.33 -14.23
C VAL A 245 -12.07 -3.87 -13.80
N GLY A 246 -12.73 -3.14 -14.67
CA GLY A 246 -14.20 -3.04 -14.70
C GLY A 246 -14.92 -2.53 -13.44
N CYS A 247 -14.22 -2.15 -12.38
CA CYS A 247 -14.80 -1.53 -11.21
C CYS A 247 -14.72 -0.02 -11.35
N THR A 248 -15.85 0.60 -11.55
CA THR A 248 -16.00 2.04 -11.62
C THR A 248 -15.94 2.64 -10.22
N GLY A 249 -14.77 2.97 -9.74
CA GLY A 249 -14.57 3.75 -8.53
C GLY A 249 -13.68 3.09 -7.46
N PRO A 250 -13.07 3.90 -6.58
CA PRO A 250 -12.31 3.40 -5.46
C PRO A 250 -13.20 2.64 -4.49
N ILE A 251 -12.67 1.63 -3.80
CA ILE A 251 -13.26 1.17 -2.55
C ILE A 251 -13.03 2.32 -1.57
N LEU A 252 -14.05 3.11 -1.35
CA LEU A 252 -13.99 4.18 -0.36
C LEU A 252 -13.97 3.53 1.02
N ASP A 253 -13.09 4.00 1.89
CA ASP A 253 -13.20 3.74 3.31
C ASP A 253 -14.58 4.25 3.77
N PRO A 254 -15.48 3.39 4.26
CA PRO A 254 -16.79 3.79 4.69
C PRO A 254 -16.77 4.57 6.01
N THR A 255 -15.63 4.71 6.68
CA THR A 255 -15.53 5.41 7.97
C THR A 255 -15.82 6.89 7.81
N PRO A 256 -16.84 7.44 8.52
CA PRO A 256 -17.14 8.86 8.45
C PRO A 256 -15.98 9.70 9.01
N GLY A 257 -15.52 10.67 8.24
CA GLY A 257 -14.57 11.67 8.72
C GLY A 257 -15.23 12.71 9.63
N ALA A 258 -14.43 13.55 10.28
CA ALA A 258 -14.90 14.57 11.24
C ALA A 258 -15.92 15.57 10.64
N THR A 259 -15.91 15.78 9.33
CA THR A 259 -16.82 16.68 8.60
C THR A 259 -17.95 15.94 7.88
N SER A 260 -18.02 14.61 8.01
CA SER A 260 -19.03 13.81 7.34
C SER A 260 -20.44 14.08 7.91
N THR A 261 -21.40 14.14 7.03
CA THR A 261 -22.82 14.22 7.36
C THR A 261 -23.53 12.99 6.79
N LYS A 262 -24.77 12.76 7.20
CA LYS A 262 -25.59 11.66 6.64
C LYS A 262 -25.80 11.70 5.12
N TYR A 263 -25.38 12.75 4.44
CA TYR A 263 -25.50 12.92 2.99
C TYR A 263 -24.18 12.93 2.23
N THR A 264 -23.06 13.17 2.91
CA THR A 264 -21.76 13.34 2.24
C THR A 264 -21.27 12.08 1.51
N GLY A 265 -21.64 10.90 1.99
CA GLY A 265 -21.35 9.63 1.34
C GLY A 265 -22.41 9.17 0.32
N GLY A 266 -23.40 10.03 0.02
CA GLY A 266 -24.55 9.69 -0.81
C GLY A 266 -25.71 9.09 -0.01
N VAL A 267 -26.76 8.66 -0.70
CA VAL A 267 -27.92 7.99 -0.11
C VAL A 267 -28.09 6.64 -0.80
N THR A 268 -28.06 5.57 -0.02
CA THR A 268 -28.27 4.21 -0.54
C THR A 268 -29.75 3.85 -0.41
N ALA A 269 -30.41 3.56 -1.53
CA ALA A 269 -31.77 3.07 -1.54
C ALA A 269 -31.81 1.55 -1.61
N VAL A 270 -32.52 0.92 -0.70
CA VAL A 270 -32.74 -0.53 -0.66
C VAL A 270 -34.21 -0.82 -0.97
N CYS A 271 -34.46 -1.42 -2.12
CA CYS A 271 -35.78 -1.87 -2.54
C CYS A 271 -35.81 -3.42 -2.45
N ALA A 272 -36.05 -3.95 -1.26
CA ALA A 272 -36.01 -5.37 -1.01
C ALA A 272 -36.96 -5.80 0.10
N GLY A 273 -37.35 -7.06 0.05
CA GLY A 273 -38.32 -7.62 0.97
C GLY A 273 -39.77 -7.36 0.54
N SER A 274 -40.65 -8.18 1.04
CA SER A 274 -42.09 -8.04 0.93
C SER A 274 -42.74 -8.41 2.25
N SER A 275 -44.05 -8.19 2.38
CA SER A 275 -44.79 -8.65 3.54
C SER A 275 -44.71 -10.17 3.76
N ALA A 276 -44.55 -10.94 2.66
CA ALA A 276 -44.37 -12.40 2.74
C ALA A 276 -42.92 -12.83 3.05
N TYR A 277 -41.91 -12.00 2.67
CA TYR A 277 -40.50 -12.29 2.85
C TYR A 277 -39.73 -11.07 3.39
N PRO A 278 -40.05 -10.64 4.62
CA PRO A 278 -39.43 -9.45 5.20
C PRO A 278 -37.92 -9.61 5.49
N GLY A 279 -37.47 -10.86 5.71
CA GLY A 279 -36.07 -11.16 6.01
C GLY A 279 -35.10 -10.75 4.91
N ALA A 280 -35.52 -10.80 3.64
CA ALA A 280 -34.69 -10.35 2.52
C ALA A 280 -34.41 -8.83 2.59
N GLY A 281 -35.42 -8.04 2.97
CA GLY A 281 -35.28 -6.60 3.18
C GLY A 281 -34.38 -6.28 4.36
N ILE A 282 -34.53 -7.01 5.48
CA ILE A 282 -33.70 -6.83 6.68
C ILE A 282 -32.22 -7.13 6.38
N LEU A 283 -31.93 -8.24 5.70
CA LEU A 283 -30.56 -8.60 5.35
C LEU A 283 -29.93 -7.59 4.38
N ALA A 284 -30.65 -7.17 3.33
CA ALA A 284 -30.16 -6.20 2.37
C ALA A 284 -29.91 -4.83 3.04
N ALA A 285 -30.83 -4.36 3.88
CA ALA A 285 -30.68 -3.10 4.59
C ALA A 285 -29.55 -3.16 5.62
N THR A 286 -29.39 -4.28 6.35
CA THR A 286 -28.26 -4.50 7.27
C THR A 286 -26.93 -4.43 6.53
N GLY A 287 -26.83 -5.08 5.34
CA GLY A 287 -25.65 -5.00 4.50
C GLY A 287 -25.36 -3.56 4.06
N ALA A 288 -26.37 -2.82 3.61
CA ALA A 288 -26.23 -1.43 3.22
C ALA A 288 -25.77 -0.52 4.38
N VAL A 289 -26.37 -0.63 5.55
CA VAL A 289 -26.00 0.17 6.74
C VAL A 289 -24.55 -0.09 7.16
N ARG A 290 -24.09 -1.34 7.05
CA ARG A 290 -22.72 -1.70 7.44
C ARG A 290 -21.66 -1.38 6.36
N ALA A 291 -22.09 -1.28 5.10
CA ALA A 291 -21.20 -1.04 3.97
C ALA A 291 -21.07 0.45 3.58
N THR A 292 -21.92 1.31 4.10
CA THR A 292 -21.93 2.73 3.71
C THR A 292 -21.96 3.64 4.94
N PRO A 293 -21.20 4.76 4.92
CA PRO A 293 -21.23 5.75 6.02
C PRO A 293 -22.45 6.68 5.94
N SER A 294 -23.39 6.42 5.01
CA SER A 294 -24.40 7.35 4.54
C SER A 294 -25.78 6.95 5.01
N MET A 295 -26.77 7.82 4.69
CA MET A 295 -28.16 7.47 4.92
C MET A 295 -28.59 6.27 4.07
N VAL A 296 -29.19 5.28 4.70
CA VAL A 296 -29.86 4.18 4.02
C VAL A 296 -31.36 4.41 4.05
N ARG A 297 -31.98 4.45 2.87
CA ARG A 297 -33.43 4.51 2.68
C ARG A 297 -33.95 3.14 2.27
N VAL A 298 -35.08 2.75 2.81
CA VAL A 298 -35.69 1.46 2.54
C VAL A 298 -37.09 1.63 1.99
N VAL A 299 -37.35 1.01 0.84
CA VAL A 299 -38.69 0.83 0.25
C VAL A 299 -39.05 -0.64 0.41
N GLY A 300 -40.07 -0.94 1.18
CA GLY A 300 -40.49 -2.34 1.41
C GLY A 300 -41.31 -2.51 2.68
N SER A 301 -41.06 -3.57 3.40
CA SER A 301 -41.82 -3.92 4.59
C SER A 301 -41.46 -3.09 5.82
N ASP A 302 -42.46 -2.62 6.58
CA ASP A 302 -42.29 -1.91 7.86
C ASP A 302 -41.46 -2.68 8.89
N SER A 303 -41.39 -4.00 8.77
CA SER A 303 -40.55 -4.86 9.61
C SER A 303 -39.06 -4.57 9.48
N VAL A 304 -38.61 -4.01 8.36
CA VAL A 304 -37.21 -3.61 8.18
C VAL A 304 -36.89 -2.44 9.11
N VAL A 305 -37.74 -1.42 9.13
CA VAL A 305 -37.57 -0.22 9.97
C VAL A 305 -37.65 -0.59 11.45
N THR A 306 -38.54 -1.52 11.81
CA THR A 306 -38.65 -2.02 13.18
C THR A 306 -37.39 -2.76 13.62
N SER A 307 -36.74 -3.49 12.70
CA SER A 307 -35.52 -4.26 12.99
C SER A 307 -34.24 -3.42 12.92
N LEU A 308 -34.26 -2.33 12.15
CA LEU A 308 -33.09 -1.45 11.88
C LEU A 308 -33.56 -0.01 12.03
N PRO A 309 -33.59 0.55 13.24
CA PRO A 309 -34.11 1.90 13.50
C PRO A 309 -33.27 3.01 12.86
N GLU A 310 -32.07 2.73 12.42
CA GLU A 310 -31.17 3.65 11.71
C GLU A 310 -31.53 3.88 10.23
N VAL A 311 -32.40 3.05 9.64
CA VAL A 311 -32.84 3.24 8.25
C VAL A 311 -34.05 4.17 8.15
N VAL A 312 -34.15 4.88 7.04
CA VAL A 312 -35.25 5.80 6.77
C VAL A 312 -36.27 5.15 5.84
N PRO A 313 -37.55 4.99 6.24
CA PRO A 313 -38.55 4.44 5.36
C PRO A 313 -38.89 5.41 4.22
N HIS A 314 -39.19 4.89 3.06
CA HIS A 314 -39.63 5.61 1.89
C HIS A 314 -40.86 4.94 1.27
N ALA A 315 -41.80 5.76 0.80
CA ALA A 315 -43.04 5.25 0.24
C ALA A 315 -42.89 4.67 -1.17
N SER A 316 -41.92 5.18 -1.94
CA SER A 316 -41.67 4.71 -3.32
C SER A 316 -40.17 4.78 -3.69
N ALA A 317 -39.79 4.03 -4.69
CA ALA A 317 -38.42 4.05 -5.25
C ALA A 317 -38.16 5.28 -6.14
N GLN A 318 -39.16 6.10 -6.40
CA GLN A 318 -39.07 7.25 -7.31
C GLN A 318 -38.87 8.60 -6.60
N GLU A 319 -38.89 8.61 -5.30
CA GLU A 319 -38.57 9.75 -4.44
C GLU A 319 -37.16 9.61 -3.85
#